data_99f91ed8a8f14d47340e270cbc522de0
#
_entry.id   99f91ed8a8f14d47340e270cbc522de0
#
_cell.length_a   1.000
_cell.length_b   1.000
_cell.length_c   1.000
_cell.angle_alpha   90.00
_cell.angle_beta   90.00
_cell.angle_gamma   90.00
#
_symmetry.space_group_name_H-M   'P 1'
#
loop_
_entity.id
_entity.type
_entity.pdbx_description
1 polymer ?
#
loop_
_entity_poly.entity_id
_entity_poly.type
_entity_poly.pdbx_seq_one_letter_code
_entity_poly.pdbx_strand_id
1 'polypeptide(L)'
;MTDGKSDWASLLSGHQYINLETYRRNGHAVATPVWFTLDADKIFVVTRSDTGKVKRLKNNPRVRVMPCGMRGESKGQWSEGEARFTAIEEFERALQQRSKKYGFKAKLAGLFSSGKGELVGIAIS
;
A
#
# COMPACT_ATOMS: atom_id res chain seq x y z
N MET A 1 2.81 17.42 -19.71
CA MET A 1 2.29 16.64 -19.71
C MET A 1 2.46 15.80 -18.79
N THR A 2 1.84 15.32 -18.40
CA THR A 2 2.09 14.52 -17.43
C THR A 2 2.71 13.46 -17.89
N ASP A 3 3.57 13.24 -17.77
CA ASP A 3 4.43 12.26 -17.98
C ASP A 3 3.99 10.94 -17.67
N GLY A 4 2.80 10.63 -17.67
CA GLY A 4 2.28 9.34 -17.38
C GLY A 4 2.30 8.94 -15.94
N LYS A 5 2.71 9.78 -15.06
CA LYS A 5 2.61 9.46 -13.65
C LYS A 5 1.19 9.65 -13.19
N SER A 6 0.70 8.71 -12.42
CA SER A 6 -0.63 8.80 -11.87
C SER A 6 -0.73 9.91 -10.84
N ASP A 7 -1.82 10.60 -10.86
CA ASP A 7 -2.13 11.55 -9.80
C ASP A 7 -2.84 10.76 -8.71
N TRP A 8 -2.08 10.22 -7.80
CA TRP A 8 -2.61 9.38 -6.73
C TRP A 8 -3.61 10.13 -5.87
N ALA A 9 -3.38 11.42 -5.62
CA ALA A 9 -4.31 12.20 -4.80
C ALA A 9 -5.68 12.29 -5.46
N SER A 10 -5.76 12.54 -6.75
CA SER A 10 -7.03 12.59 -7.45
C SER A 10 -7.74 11.24 -7.45
N LEU A 11 -6.97 10.16 -7.60
CA LEU A 11 -7.57 8.83 -7.69
C LEU A 11 -7.97 8.25 -6.34
N LEU A 12 -7.25 8.58 -5.29
CA LEU A 12 -7.35 7.84 -4.02
C LEU A 12 -7.79 8.66 -2.82
N SER A 13 -7.84 9.99 -2.92
CA SER A 13 -8.24 10.81 -1.78
C SER A 13 -9.66 10.44 -1.31
N GLY A 14 -9.85 10.35 -0.02
CA GLY A 14 -11.14 9.99 0.56
C GLY A 14 -11.39 8.50 0.69
N HIS A 15 -10.55 7.67 0.09
CA HIS A 15 -10.70 6.22 0.19
C HIS A 15 -9.95 5.67 1.39
N GLN A 16 -10.48 4.59 1.98
CA GLN A 16 -9.87 3.96 3.15
C GLN A 16 -8.97 2.79 2.78
N TYR A 17 -9.22 2.16 1.64
CA TYR A 17 -8.50 0.97 1.21
C TYR A 17 -8.11 1.07 -0.25
N ILE A 18 -6.99 0.44 -0.58
CA ILE A 18 -6.67 0.14 -1.98
C ILE A 18 -6.47 -1.36 -2.11
N ASN A 19 -6.84 -1.91 -3.27
CA ASN A 19 -6.35 -3.22 -3.66
C ASN A 19 -4.93 -3.01 -4.15
N LEU A 20 -3.99 -3.69 -3.53
CA LEU A 20 -2.60 -3.68 -3.97
C LEU A 20 -2.35 -5.01 -4.67
N GLU A 21 -2.10 -4.95 -5.98
CA GLU A 21 -1.84 -6.12 -6.78
C GLU A 21 -0.34 -6.27 -7.00
N THR A 22 0.17 -7.43 -6.65
CA THR A 22 1.57 -7.81 -6.82
C THR A 22 1.64 -9.09 -7.62
N TYR A 23 2.81 -9.51 -8.09
CA TYR A 23 2.90 -10.59 -9.04
C TYR A 23 3.81 -11.71 -8.56
N ARG A 24 3.34 -12.95 -8.73
CA ARG A 24 4.16 -14.14 -8.48
C ARG A 24 5.17 -14.30 -9.62
N ARG A 25 6.17 -15.13 -9.40
CA ARG A 25 7.21 -15.38 -10.42
C ARG A 25 6.63 -15.89 -11.73
N ASN A 26 5.52 -16.64 -11.68
CA ASN A 26 4.87 -17.12 -12.88
C ASN A 26 3.97 -16.08 -13.56
N GLY A 27 3.96 -14.86 -13.04
CA GLY A 27 3.16 -13.76 -13.58
C GLY A 27 1.75 -13.63 -13.04
N HIS A 28 1.31 -14.56 -12.21
CA HIS A 28 -0.04 -14.48 -11.66
C HIS A 28 -0.16 -13.32 -10.69
N ALA A 29 -1.21 -12.53 -10.84
CA ALA A 29 -1.49 -11.40 -9.99
C ALA A 29 -2.17 -11.84 -8.69
N VAL A 30 -1.80 -11.19 -7.60
CA VAL A 30 -2.45 -11.39 -6.30
C VAL A 30 -2.79 -10.03 -5.74
N ALA A 31 -4.06 -9.76 -5.52
CA ALA A 31 -4.52 -8.48 -5.00
C ALA A 31 -5.00 -8.63 -3.56
N THR A 32 -4.63 -7.69 -2.71
CA THR A 32 -5.10 -7.66 -1.33
C THR A 32 -5.53 -6.25 -0.95
N PRO A 33 -6.64 -6.10 -0.24
CA PRO A 33 -7.03 -4.78 0.28
C PRO A 33 -6.10 -4.39 1.42
N VAL A 34 -5.59 -3.17 1.37
CA VAL A 34 -4.66 -2.68 2.39
C VAL A 34 -4.99 -1.22 2.72
N TRP A 35 -4.58 -0.79 3.91
CA TRP A 35 -4.59 0.61 4.27
C TRP A 35 -3.46 1.33 3.55
N PHE A 36 -3.65 2.60 3.31
CA PHE A 36 -2.64 3.40 2.64
C PHE A 36 -2.69 4.85 3.11
N THR A 37 -1.59 5.56 2.89
CA THR A 37 -1.55 7.01 3.07
C THR A 37 -0.95 7.63 1.83
N LEU A 38 -1.17 8.92 1.66
CA LEU A 38 -0.61 9.67 0.55
C LEU A 38 0.35 10.72 1.10
N ASP A 39 1.51 10.85 0.51
CA ASP A 39 2.48 11.86 0.90
C ASP A 39 3.19 12.32 -0.36
N ALA A 40 3.08 13.61 -0.66
CA ALA A 40 3.57 14.19 -1.91
C ALA A 40 2.93 13.44 -3.09
N ASP A 41 3.71 12.84 -3.93
CA ASP A 41 3.22 12.15 -5.11
C ASP A 41 3.29 10.64 -4.97
N LYS A 42 3.32 10.13 -3.74
CA LYS A 42 3.49 8.69 -3.50
C LYS A 42 2.40 8.13 -2.61
N ILE A 43 2.16 6.83 -2.78
CA ILE A 43 1.33 6.05 -1.87
C ILE A 43 2.27 5.33 -0.91
N PHE A 44 1.90 5.31 0.37
CA PHE A 44 2.65 4.54 1.37
C PHE A 44 1.76 3.47 1.98
N VAL A 45 2.30 2.26 2.09
CA VAL A 45 1.65 1.12 2.72
C VAL A 45 2.58 0.57 3.78
N VAL A 46 2.05 0.33 4.98
CA VAL A 46 2.83 -0.30 6.05
C VAL A 46 2.30 -1.72 6.22
N THR A 47 3.17 -2.69 6.16
CA THR A 47 2.81 -4.10 6.25
C THR A 47 3.89 -4.88 6.98
N ARG A 48 3.67 -6.19 7.17
CA ARG A 48 4.68 -7.02 7.83
C ARG A 48 5.62 -7.60 6.83
N SER A 49 6.87 -7.76 7.24
CA SER A 49 7.93 -8.26 6.37
C SER A 49 7.73 -9.72 5.95
N ASP A 50 6.92 -10.49 6.70
CA ASP A 50 6.70 -11.90 6.42
C ASP A 50 5.49 -12.16 5.51
N THR A 51 4.87 -11.14 4.94
CA THR A 51 3.70 -11.35 4.09
C THR A 51 4.10 -11.76 2.67
N GLY A 52 3.16 -12.39 1.98
CA GLY A 52 3.38 -12.77 0.58
C GLY A 52 3.63 -11.58 -0.33
N LYS A 53 2.95 -10.43 -0.08
CA LYS A 53 3.15 -9.24 -0.91
C LYS A 53 4.57 -8.71 -0.82
N VAL A 54 5.19 -8.78 0.37
CA VAL A 54 6.58 -8.35 0.53
C VAL A 54 7.50 -9.27 -0.26
N LYS A 55 7.28 -10.58 -0.18
CA LYS A 55 8.08 -11.54 -0.95
C LYS A 55 7.96 -11.31 -2.44
N ARG A 56 6.74 -11.06 -2.91
CA ARG A 56 6.50 -10.82 -4.36
C ARG A 56 7.17 -9.53 -4.81
N LEU A 57 7.12 -8.48 -3.99
CA LEU A 57 7.74 -7.20 -4.34
C LEU A 57 9.27 -7.26 -4.38
N LYS A 58 9.89 -8.15 -3.61
CA LYS A 58 11.33 -8.35 -3.70
C LYS A 58 11.75 -8.92 -5.05
N ASN A 59 10.84 -9.65 -5.72
CA ASN A 59 11.13 -10.23 -7.02
C ASN A 59 10.63 -9.37 -8.17
N ASN A 60 9.57 -8.61 -7.96
CA ASN A 60 8.98 -7.80 -9.02
C ASN A 60 8.38 -6.54 -8.42
N PRO A 61 8.95 -5.36 -8.67
CA PRO A 61 8.47 -4.11 -8.08
C PRO A 61 7.22 -3.54 -8.75
N ARG A 62 6.75 -4.14 -9.82
CA ARG A 62 5.56 -3.63 -10.51
C ARG A 62 4.32 -3.91 -9.67
N VAL A 63 3.42 -2.94 -9.63
CA VAL A 63 2.15 -3.07 -8.91
C VAL A 63 1.04 -2.45 -9.73
N ARG A 64 -0.20 -2.81 -9.39
CA ARG A 64 -1.36 -2.02 -9.77
C ARG A 64 -2.14 -1.72 -8.50
N VAL A 65 -2.79 -0.57 -8.47
CA VAL A 65 -3.61 -0.17 -7.34
C VAL A 65 -4.99 0.25 -7.83
N MET A 66 -5.98 0.04 -7.00
CA MET A 66 -7.36 0.40 -7.30
C MET A 66 -8.03 0.77 -5.98
N PRO A 67 -8.77 1.88 -5.91
CA PRO A 67 -9.51 2.16 -4.68
C PRO A 67 -10.57 1.06 -4.47
N CYS A 68 -10.73 0.63 -3.24
CA CYS A 68 -11.62 -0.48 -2.95
C CYS A 68 -12.24 -0.37 -1.57
N GLY A 69 -13.20 -1.23 -1.30
CA GLY A 69 -13.75 -1.41 0.04
C GLY A 69 -12.92 -2.38 0.85
N MET A 70 -13.33 -2.59 2.09
CA MET A 70 -12.60 -3.43 3.05
C MET A 70 -12.43 -4.87 2.56
N ARG A 71 -13.34 -5.35 1.72
CA ARG A 71 -13.28 -6.72 1.21
C ARG A 71 -12.76 -6.77 -0.23
N GLY A 72 -12.19 -5.69 -0.71
CA GLY A 72 -11.61 -5.65 -2.05
C GLY A 72 -12.59 -5.27 -3.16
N GLU A 73 -13.83 -4.91 -2.83
CA GLU A 73 -14.79 -4.53 -3.86
C GLU A 73 -14.36 -3.26 -4.57
N SER A 74 -14.44 -3.26 -5.89
CA SER A 74 -13.95 -2.15 -6.71
C SER A 74 -14.68 -0.84 -6.44
N LYS A 75 -13.93 0.23 -6.32
CA LYS A 75 -14.46 1.59 -6.23
C LYS A 75 -13.80 2.52 -7.23
N GLY A 76 -13.14 1.99 -8.22
CA GLY A 76 -12.50 2.76 -9.27
C GLY A 76 -11.74 1.86 -10.22
N GLN A 77 -10.82 2.44 -10.95
CA GLN A 77 -10.07 1.71 -11.96
C GLN A 77 -8.67 1.37 -11.47
N TRP A 78 -8.07 0.37 -12.09
CA TRP A 78 -6.68 0.00 -11.83
C TRP A 78 -5.74 1.05 -12.40
N SER A 79 -4.69 1.35 -11.66
CA SER A 79 -3.60 2.21 -12.14
C SER A 79 -2.27 1.52 -11.86
N GLU A 80 -1.35 1.63 -12.78
CA GLU A 80 -0.03 1.00 -12.64
C GLU A 80 0.91 1.86 -11.82
N GLY A 81 1.80 1.22 -11.11
CA GLY A 81 2.83 1.89 -10.34
C GLY A 81 4.03 1.00 -10.13
N GLU A 82 5.01 1.54 -9.44
CA GLU A 82 6.21 0.81 -9.09
C GLU A 82 6.47 0.99 -7.60
N ALA A 83 6.75 -0.11 -6.92
CA ALA A 83 6.93 -0.13 -5.47
C ALA A 83 8.40 -0.28 -5.12
N ARG A 84 8.79 0.33 -4.01
CA ARG A 84 10.08 0.09 -3.38
C ARG A 84 9.89 0.10 -1.88
N PHE A 85 10.85 -0.44 -1.16
CA PHE A 85 10.82 -0.36 0.30
C PHE A 85 11.31 1.01 0.74
N THR A 86 10.75 1.53 1.83
CA THR A 86 11.01 2.90 2.27
C THR A 86 12.34 3.02 3.00
N ALA A 87 12.90 4.24 2.98
CA ALA A 87 13.94 4.62 3.92
C ALA A 87 13.33 4.79 5.30
N ILE A 88 14.17 4.87 6.32
CA ILE A 88 13.71 4.97 7.72
C ILE A 88 12.85 6.20 7.95
N GLU A 89 13.27 7.35 7.44
CA GLU A 89 12.52 8.60 7.63
C GLU A 89 11.15 8.55 6.95
N GLU A 90 11.09 7.92 5.78
CA GLU A 90 9.82 7.73 5.08
C GLU A 90 8.90 6.81 5.87
N PHE A 91 9.46 5.75 6.44
CA PHE A 91 8.69 4.80 7.23
C PHE A 91 8.09 5.49 8.46
N GLU A 92 8.88 6.29 9.15
CA GLU A 92 8.40 7.01 10.33
C GLU A 92 7.27 7.98 9.97
N ARG A 93 7.40 8.71 8.87
CA ARG A 93 6.32 9.59 8.40
C ARG A 93 5.08 8.79 8.02
N ALA A 94 5.26 7.65 7.36
CA ALA A 94 4.14 6.81 6.97
C ALA A 94 3.37 6.30 8.19
N LEU A 95 4.07 5.93 9.25
CA LEU A 95 3.43 5.51 10.51
C LEU A 95 2.63 6.66 11.13
N GLN A 96 3.18 7.87 11.14
CA GLN A 96 2.48 9.03 11.66
C GLN A 96 1.23 9.34 10.86
N GLN A 97 1.31 9.30 9.55
CA GLN A 97 0.18 9.57 8.68
C GLN A 97 -0.89 8.49 8.80
N ARG A 98 -0.48 7.25 8.95
CA ARG A 98 -1.38 6.12 9.17
C ARG A 98 -2.17 6.34 10.46
N SER A 99 -1.50 6.76 11.53
CA SER A 99 -2.15 7.07 12.80
C SER A 99 -3.15 8.20 12.67
N LYS A 100 -2.82 9.24 11.91
CA LYS A 100 -3.74 10.35 11.70
C LYS A 100 -4.97 9.94 10.89
N LYS A 101 -4.77 9.14 9.85
CA LYS A 101 -5.85 8.75 8.94
C LYS A 101 -6.79 7.74 9.59
N TYR A 102 -6.25 6.74 10.27
CA TYR A 102 -7.03 5.64 10.79
C TYR A 102 -7.27 5.72 12.30
N GLY A 103 -6.51 6.57 13.00
CA GLY A 103 -6.73 6.88 14.40
C GLY A 103 -6.76 5.65 15.29
N PHE A 104 -7.84 5.52 16.05
CA PHE A 104 -8.00 4.42 17.00
C PHE A 104 -7.95 3.05 16.31
N LYS A 105 -8.41 2.96 15.07
CA LYS A 105 -8.36 1.70 14.32
C LYS A 105 -6.93 1.22 14.11
N ALA A 106 -5.98 2.14 13.94
CA ALA A 106 -4.58 1.77 13.78
C ALA A 106 -4.02 1.14 15.05
N LYS A 107 -4.41 1.65 16.21
CA LYS A 107 -4.00 1.07 17.50
C LYS A 107 -4.58 -0.32 17.69
N LEU A 108 -5.86 -0.49 17.36
CA LEU A 108 -6.50 -1.79 17.47
C LEU A 108 -5.84 -2.82 16.53
N ALA A 109 -5.53 -2.41 15.31
CA ALA A 109 -4.86 -3.30 14.38
C ALA A 109 -3.50 -3.76 14.93
N GLY A 110 -2.76 -2.86 15.58
CA GLY A 110 -1.50 -3.22 16.20
C GLY A 110 -1.65 -4.20 17.36
N LEU A 111 -2.72 -4.04 18.17
CA LEU A 111 -2.96 -4.94 19.28
C LEU A 111 -3.34 -6.35 18.84
N PHE A 112 -4.12 -6.48 17.79
CA PHE A 112 -4.61 -7.77 17.33
C PHE A 112 -3.76 -8.41 16.25
N SER A 113 -2.71 -7.73 15.82
CA SER A 113 -1.83 -8.26 14.81
C SER A 113 -0.97 -9.35 15.42
N SER A 114 -1.11 -10.57 14.96
CA SER A 114 -0.38 -11.70 15.53
C SER A 114 0.78 -12.16 14.68
N GLY A 115 1.09 -11.47 13.61
CA GLY A 115 2.21 -11.84 12.74
C GLY A 115 3.55 -11.65 13.44
N LYS A 116 4.54 -12.40 13.00
CA LYS A 116 5.87 -12.36 13.61
C LYS A 116 6.83 -11.44 12.88
N GLY A 117 6.49 -11.00 11.72
CA GLY A 117 7.37 -10.13 10.94
C GLY A 117 7.41 -8.71 11.47
N GLU A 118 8.52 -8.03 11.24
CA GLU A 118 8.62 -6.64 11.55
C GLU A 118 7.80 -5.83 10.55
N LEU A 119 7.39 -4.64 10.94
CA LEU A 119 6.71 -3.74 10.03
C LEU A 119 7.70 -3.17 9.02
N VAL A 120 7.28 -3.09 7.78
CA VAL A 120 8.06 -2.45 6.71
C VAL A 120 7.17 -1.51 5.95
N GLY A 121 7.76 -0.48 5.37
CA GLY A 121 7.04 0.47 4.53
C GLY A 121 7.29 0.20 3.05
N ILE A 122 6.25 0.41 2.26
CA ILE A 122 6.30 0.31 0.80
C ILE A 122 5.90 1.68 0.26
N ALA A 123 6.71 2.23 -0.62
CA ALA A 123 6.40 3.48 -1.33
C ALA A 123 6.09 3.13 -2.77
N ILE A 124 4.97 3.67 -3.27
CA ILE A 124 4.52 3.41 -4.64
C ILE A 124 4.49 4.74 -5.39
N SER A 125 5.18 4.78 -6.49
CA SER A 125 5.19 5.95 -7.37
C SER A 125 4.64 5.66 -8.74
#